data_3dded1429c5707a40625335f61a4d613
#
_entry.id   3dded1429c5707a40625335f61a4d613
#
_cell.length_a   1.000
_cell.length_b   1.000
_cell.length_c   1.000
_cell.angle_alpha   90.00
_cell.angle_beta   90.00
_cell.angle_gamma   90.00
#
_symmetry.space_group_name_H-M   'P 1'
#
loop_
_entity.id
_entity.type
_entity.pdbx_description
1 polymer ?
#
loop_
_entity_poly.entity_id
_entity_poly.type
_entity_poly.pdbx_seq_one_letter_code
_entity_poly.pdbx_strand_id
1 'polypeptide(L)'
;MKYHCIDPLSEVVHKESNTETAMKTDKLDHLPDTKRRELQRVVKILFDEFEDATKTALSQKRKAGRILKVILFGSYARGDWVEDRLSGYRSDYDLLVVVNGQDFTDLHTYWDKADQHFIQELTVTQHIKTPVNFIVHGLDDVNDQLARGRPFFSDIARDGILLYDAPGHPFAKPKALTSIEIGAEAQGYFDQWFSSANNRFDLAKVAMERGFQKDAAFDLHQTVERLYHCLLLTVTLYSPKSHRITVLRSQAENLDDHLRGIWPSENRLHRQAFDRLRRAYVEARYSAAYQVTDEELNWLVERVSILQEAVKVACERHLAGLDTQPI
;
A
#
# COMPACT_ATOMS: atom_id res chain seq x y z
N MET A 1 -14.76 62.24 42.87
CA MET A 1 -14.11 61.86 41.60
C MET A 1 -13.75 60.39 41.65
N LYS A 2 -14.54 59.53 41.00
CA LYS A 2 -14.30 58.07 40.90
C LYS A 2 -13.86 57.79 39.49
N TYR A 3 -12.62 57.36 39.32
CA TYR A 3 -12.13 56.85 38.03
C TYR A 3 -12.51 55.41 37.93
N HIS A 4 -13.29 55.04 36.91
CA HIS A 4 -13.52 53.68 36.47
C HIS A 4 -12.37 53.25 35.55
N CYS A 5 -11.58 52.29 35.99
CA CYS A 5 -10.70 51.50 35.08
C CYS A 5 -11.56 50.51 34.31
N ILE A 6 -11.57 50.64 33.02
CA ILE A 6 -12.11 49.65 32.09
C ILE A 6 -10.94 48.72 31.68
N ASP A 7 -11.11 47.46 31.96
CA ASP A 7 -10.16 46.40 31.63
C ASP A 7 -10.47 45.88 30.20
N PRO A 8 -9.54 45.90 29.25
CA PRO A 8 -9.74 45.41 27.90
C PRO A 8 -9.03 44.06 27.71
N LEU A 9 -9.52 42.97 28.33
CA LEU A 9 -9.04 41.62 28.07
C LEU A 9 -10.19 40.63 28.22
N SER A 10 -10.99 40.47 27.18
CA SER A 10 -11.73 39.22 26.96
C SER A 10 -12.48 39.27 25.62
N GLU A 11 -11.78 39.01 24.53
CA GLU A 11 -12.38 38.45 23.31
C GLU A 11 -11.29 37.72 22.52
N VAL A 12 -10.83 36.63 23.10
CA VAL A 12 -10.20 35.58 22.27
C VAL A 12 -11.34 34.77 21.68
N VAL A 13 -11.79 35.25 20.53
CA VAL A 13 -12.70 34.49 19.68
C VAL A 13 -11.98 33.21 19.26
N HIS A 14 -12.36 32.09 19.86
CA HIS A 14 -12.12 30.77 19.31
C HIS A 14 -12.83 30.70 17.95
N LYS A 15 -12.13 31.05 16.88
CA LYS A 15 -12.46 30.61 15.55
C LYS A 15 -12.12 29.12 15.50
N GLU A 16 -13.11 28.30 15.81
CA GLU A 16 -13.13 26.91 15.35
C GLU A 16 -13.08 26.96 13.83
N SER A 17 -11.91 26.63 13.28
CA SER A 17 -11.77 26.39 11.85
C SER A 17 -12.38 25.02 11.55
N ASN A 18 -13.69 24.96 11.36
CA ASN A 18 -14.31 23.95 10.54
C ASN A 18 -13.85 24.16 9.10
N THR A 19 -12.61 23.81 8.83
CA THR A 19 -12.18 23.61 7.46
C THR A 19 -12.77 22.25 7.05
N GLU A 20 -13.99 22.27 6.48
CA GLU A 20 -14.52 21.12 5.76
C GLU A 20 -13.41 20.63 4.84
N THR A 21 -12.97 19.39 5.06
CA THR A 21 -12.00 18.71 4.22
C THR A 21 -12.69 18.40 2.89
N ALA A 22 -12.88 19.43 2.07
CA ALA A 22 -13.55 19.31 0.79
C ALA A 22 -12.64 18.52 -0.15
N MET A 23 -13.04 17.31 -0.48
CA MET A 23 -12.38 16.49 -1.49
C MET A 23 -12.45 17.21 -2.85
N LYS A 24 -11.32 17.26 -3.57
CA LYS A 24 -11.28 17.73 -4.96
C LYS A 24 -11.93 16.68 -5.86
N THR A 25 -13.00 17.02 -6.53
CA THR A 25 -13.77 16.09 -7.37
C THR A 25 -13.57 16.27 -8.87
N ASP A 26 -12.93 17.36 -9.28
CA ASP A 26 -12.85 17.82 -10.67
C ASP A 26 -12.18 16.82 -11.64
N LYS A 27 -11.42 15.86 -11.14
CA LYS A 27 -10.74 14.83 -11.93
C LYS A 27 -11.33 13.43 -11.76
N LEU A 28 -12.49 13.29 -11.15
CA LEU A 28 -13.13 12.00 -10.86
C LEU A 28 -14.34 11.69 -11.79
N ASP A 29 -14.53 12.47 -12.84
CA ASP A 29 -15.71 12.34 -13.72
C ASP A 29 -15.78 11.00 -14.47
N HIS A 30 -14.64 10.34 -14.65
CA HIS A 30 -14.58 8.99 -15.21
C HIS A 30 -15.10 7.90 -14.26
N LEU A 31 -15.27 8.21 -12.96
CA LEU A 31 -15.76 7.26 -11.96
C LEU A 31 -17.29 7.40 -11.77
N PRO A 32 -18.00 6.28 -11.61
CA PRO A 32 -19.39 6.30 -11.20
C PRO A 32 -19.63 7.04 -9.88
N ASP A 33 -20.80 7.64 -9.69
CA ASP A 33 -21.17 8.36 -8.46
C ASP A 33 -21.00 7.53 -7.19
N THR A 34 -21.25 6.24 -7.26
CA THR A 34 -21.05 5.32 -6.15
C THR A 34 -19.58 5.26 -5.72
N LYS A 35 -18.65 5.19 -6.67
CA LYS A 35 -17.21 5.16 -6.41
C LYS A 35 -16.71 6.51 -5.87
N ARG A 36 -17.23 7.61 -6.39
CA ARG A 36 -16.92 8.95 -5.87
C ARG A 36 -17.33 9.11 -4.41
N ARG A 37 -18.54 8.62 -4.03
CA ARG A 37 -19.00 8.63 -2.62
C ARG A 37 -18.16 7.70 -1.73
N GLU A 38 -17.77 6.52 -2.22
CA GLU A 38 -16.85 5.65 -1.49
C GLU A 38 -15.53 6.36 -1.22
N LEU A 39 -14.92 7.01 -2.22
CA LEU A 39 -13.67 7.77 -2.05
C LEU A 39 -13.81 8.94 -1.07
N GLN A 40 -14.93 9.67 -1.08
CA GLN A 40 -15.20 10.71 -0.08
C GLN A 40 -15.21 10.13 1.33
N ARG A 41 -15.85 8.96 1.51
CA ARG A 41 -15.88 8.26 2.80
C ARG A 41 -14.48 7.78 3.20
N VAL A 42 -13.71 7.24 2.25
CA VAL A 42 -12.31 6.82 2.48
C VAL A 42 -11.45 7.98 2.96
N VAL A 43 -11.50 9.13 2.28
CA VAL A 43 -10.76 10.33 2.70
C VAL A 43 -11.18 10.76 4.10
N LYS A 44 -12.50 10.79 4.38
CA LYS A 44 -13.01 11.15 5.70
C LYS A 44 -12.47 10.22 6.81
N ILE A 45 -12.49 8.91 6.59
CA ILE A 45 -11.96 7.93 7.57
C ILE A 45 -10.47 8.17 7.81
N LEU A 46 -9.66 8.39 6.77
CA LEU A 46 -8.23 8.69 6.93
C LEU A 46 -7.99 9.91 7.82
N PHE A 47 -8.78 10.97 7.65
CA PHE A 47 -8.66 12.17 8.46
C PHE A 47 -9.14 11.93 9.90
N ASP A 48 -10.31 11.36 10.09
CA ASP A 48 -10.90 11.14 11.41
C ASP A 48 -9.99 10.28 12.28
N GLU A 49 -9.52 9.14 11.75
CA GLU A 49 -8.68 8.21 12.51
C GLU A 49 -7.27 8.75 12.78
N PHE A 50 -6.68 9.48 11.82
CA PHE A 50 -5.39 10.13 12.02
C PHE A 50 -5.47 11.28 13.03
N GLU A 51 -6.53 12.06 12.98
CA GLU A 51 -6.77 13.13 13.93
C GLU A 51 -6.95 12.60 15.34
N ASP A 52 -7.71 11.52 15.52
CA ASP A 52 -7.88 10.83 16.80
C ASP A 52 -6.56 10.28 17.33
N ALA A 53 -5.74 9.66 16.47
CA ALA A 53 -4.43 9.15 16.86
C ALA A 53 -3.47 10.27 17.29
N THR A 54 -3.53 11.43 16.66
CA THR A 54 -2.67 12.57 16.99
C THR A 54 -3.16 13.36 18.19
N LYS A 55 -4.49 13.56 18.38
CA LYS A 55 -5.08 14.27 19.53
C LYS A 55 -4.82 13.56 20.85
N THR A 56 -4.86 12.24 20.86
CA THR A 56 -4.65 11.42 22.06
C THR A 56 -3.17 11.30 22.47
N ALA A 57 -2.26 11.79 21.63
CA ALA A 57 -0.83 11.74 21.92
C ALA A 57 -0.43 12.65 23.08
N LEU A 58 0.47 12.15 23.96
CA LEU A 58 0.95 12.88 25.15
C LEU A 58 1.91 14.04 24.82
N SER A 59 2.60 14.01 23.67
CA SER A 59 3.60 15.01 23.30
C SER A 59 3.04 16.05 22.32
N GLN A 60 3.40 17.31 22.51
CA GLN A 60 3.03 18.41 21.60
C GLN A 60 3.51 18.17 20.16
N LYS A 61 4.69 17.53 19.99
CA LYS A 61 5.23 17.16 18.68
C LYS A 61 4.26 16.24 17.93
N ARG A 62 3.68 15.24 18.63
CA ARG A 62 2.72 14.30 18.02
C ARG A 62 1.36 14.94 17.70
N LYS A 63 0.96 15.96 18.45
CA LYS A 63 -0.26 16.75 18.16
C LYS A 63 -0.14 17.64 16.93
N ALA A 64 1.08 17.86 16.42
CA ALA A 64 1.33 18.68 15.23
C ALA A 64 1.24 17.88 13.91
N GLY A 65 0.89 16.59 13.97
CA GLY A 65 0.70 15.74 12.78
C GLY A 65 -0.41 16.27 11.89
N ARG A 66 -0.16 16.31 10.58
CA ARG A 66 -1.14 16.74 9.57
C ARG A 66 -1.02 15.89 8.31
N ILE A 67 -2.14 15.54 7.73
CA ILE A 67 -2.21 15.05 6.36
C ILE A 67 -2.08 16.26 5.44
N LEU A 68 -1.11 16.20 4.53
CA LEU A 68 -0.85 17.26 3.54
C LEU A 68 -1.46 16.95 2.18
N LYS A 69 -1.46 15.68 1.78
CA LYS A 69 -2.09 15.24 0.53
C LYS A 69 -2.68 13.84 0.68
N VAL A 70 -3.75 13.60 -0.07
CA VAL A 70 -4.29 12.26 -0.34
C VAL A 70 -4.41 12.14 -1.85
N ILE A 71 -3.74 11.16 -2.44
CA ILE A 71 -3.65 10.99 -3.89
C ILE A 71 -4.12 9.57 -4.23
N LEU A 72 -5.12 9.48 -5.09
CA LEU A 72 -5.53 8.23 -5.71
C LEU A 72 -4.57 7.91 -6.86
N PHE A 73 -4.04 6.70 -6.90
CA PHE A 73 -3.21 6.22 -7.99
C PHE A 73 -3.65 4.80 -8.43
N GLY A 74 -2.90 4.15 -9.31
CA GLY A 74 -3.23 2.81 -9.78
C GLY A 74 -4.42 2.78 -10.75
N SER A 75 -5.11 1.65 -10.81
CA SER A 75 -6.13 1.37 -11.82
C SER A 75 -7.33 2.33 -11.77
N TYR A 76 -7.77 2.71 -10.58
CA TYR A 76 -8.87 3.67 -10.43
C TYR A 76 -8.51 5.08 -10.88
N ALA A 77 -7.25 5.49 -10.73
CA ALA A 77 -6.79 6.79 -11.24
C ALA A 77 -6.66 6.79 -12.76
N ARG A 78 -6.21 5.66 -13.34
CA ARG A 78 -6.06 5.52 -14.81
C ARG A 78 -7.38 5.24 -15.52
N GLY A 79 -8.41 4.75 -14.81
CA GLY A 79 -9.70 4.38 -15.41
C GLY A 79 -9.76 2.95 -15.96
N ASP A 80 -8.77 2.11 -15.68
CA ASP A 80 -8.66 0.72 -16.14
C ASP A 80 -8.95 -0.32 -15.03
N TRP A 81 -9.70 0.08 -13.99
CA TRP A 81 -10.06 -0.82 -12.90
C TRP A 81 -10.96 -1.97 -13.36
N VAL A 82 -10.84 -3.11 -12.70
CA VAL A 82 -11.59 -4.33 -13.02
C VAL A 82 -12.50 -4.71 -11.85
N GLU A 83 -13.76 -5.05 -12.17
CA GLU A 83 -14.69 -5.73 -11.26
C GLU A 83 -15.21 -6.98 -11.96
N ASP A 84 -14.48 -8.09 -11.86
CA ASP A 84 -14.92 -9.35 -12.43
C ASP A 84 -15.68 -10.18 -11.41
N ARG A 85 -17.00 -10.29 -11.63
CA ARG A 85 -17.89 -11.08 -10.78
C ARG A 85 -17.70 -12.58 -10.92
N LEU A 86 -17.16 -13.05 -12.05
CA LEU A 86 -16.99 -14.47 -12.31
C LEU A 86 -15.77 -15.02 -11.59
N SER A 87 -14.63 -14.34 -11.69
CA SER A 87 -13.40 -14.72 -10.97
C SER A 87 -13.38 -14.24 -9.51
N GLY A 88 -14.28 -13.33 -9.15
CA GLY A 88 -14.28 -12.65 -7.86
C GLY A 88 -13.15 -11.61 -7.71
N TYR A 89 -12.39 -11.34 -8.79
CA TYR A 89 -11.36 -10.32 -8.78
C TYR A 89 -11.97 -8.92 -8.79
N ARG A 90 -11.42 -8.07 -7.94
CA ARG A 90 -11.79 -6.65 -7.85
C ARG A 90 -10.55 -5.82 -7.62
N SER A 91 -10.39 -4.76 -8.39
CA SER A 91 -9.36 -3.75 -8.16
C SER A 91 -9.60 -3.02 -6.84
N ASP A 92 -8.51 -2.59 -6.21
CA ASP A 92 -8.51 -1.85 -4.94
C ASP A 92 -8.35 -0.35 -5.20
N TYR A 93 -8.77 0.49 -4.25
CA TYR A 93 -8.33 1.88 -4.21
C TYR A 93 -6.90 1.94 -3.68
N ASP A 94 -5.97 2.43 -4.48
CA ASP A 94 -4.59 2.67 -4.08
C ASP A 94 -4.40 4.15 -3.76
N LEU A 95 -3.98 4.44 -2.52
CA LEU A 95 -3.84 5.81 -2.03
C LEU A 95 -2.43 6.08 -1.52
N LEU A 96 -1.87 7.23 -1.91
CA LEU A 96 -0.71 7.82 -1.27
C LEU A 96 -1.18 8.91 -0.31
N VAL A 97 -0.92 8.70 0.99
CA VAL A 97 -1.14 9.68 2.04
C VAL A 97 0.18 10.36 2.35
N VAL A 98 0.24 11.67 2.21
CA VAL A 98 1.44 12.47 2.50
C VAL A 98 1.22 13.25 3.78
N VAL A 99 2.14 13.07 4.74
CA VAL A 99 2.11 13.74 6.05
C VAL A 99 3.26 14.72 6.21
N ASN A 100 3.14 15.62 7.18
CA ASN A 100 4.11 16.69 7.44
C ASN A 100 5.40 16.25 8.18
N GLY A 101 5.58 14.97 8.43
CA GLY A 101 6.80 14.48 9.08
C GLY A 101 6.90 12.95 9.09
N GLN A 102 8.14 12.45 9.06
CA GLN A 102 8.43 11.01 8.98
C GLN A 102 7.92 10.24 10.21
N ASP A 103 7.86 10.88 11.38
CA ASP A 103 7.34 10.24 12.62
C ASP A 103 5.87 9.80 12.47
N PHE A 104 5.10 10.44 11.58
CA PHE A 104 3.69 10.14 11.35
C PHE A 104 3.43 9.05 10.33
N THR A 105 4.47 8.45 9.77
CA THR A 105 4.35 7.34 8.81
C THR A 105 4.28 5.98 9.47
N ASP A 106 4.45 5.91 10.80
CA ASP A 106 4.37 4.65 11.55
C ASP A 106 2.94 4.09 11.52
N LEU A 107 2.78 2.97 10.81
CA LEU A 107 1.48 2.37 10.55
C LEU A 107 0.79 1.93 11.84
N HIS A 108 1.53 1.32 12.78
CA HIS A 108 0.93 0.81 14.02
C HIS A 108 0.45 1.93 14.94
N THR A 109 1.20 3.02 15.01
CA THR A 109 0.88 4.12 15.93
C THR A 109 -0.28 4.97 15.41
N TYR A 110 -0.35 5.22 14.10
CA TYR A 110 -1.25 6.25 13.55
C TYR A 110 -2.31 5.72 12.60
N TRP A 111 -2.13 4.53 11.99
CA TRP A 111 -2.92 4.11 10.84
C TRP A 111 -3.63 2.76 11.02
N ASP A 112 -3.29 1.97 12.05
CA ASP A 112 -3.94 0.66 12.31
C ASP A 112 -5.46 0.79 12.45
N LYS A 113 -5.94 1.87 13.10
CA LYS A 113 -7.38 2.11 13.26
C LYS A 113 -8.06 2.40 11.92
N ALA A 114 -7.43 3.21 11.06
CA ALA A 114 -7.95 3.48 9.72
C ALA A 114 -8.05 2.19 8.90
N ASP A 115 -7.03 1.34 8.96
CA ASP A 115 -7.03 0.05 8.28
C ASP A 115 -8.15 -0.88 8.80
N GLN A 116 -8.31 -0.99 10.12
CA GLN A 116 -9.38 -1.76 10.74
C GLN A 116 -10.76 -1.20 10.36
N HIS A 117 -10.91 0.12 10.32
CA HIS A 117 -12.14 0.79 9.91
C HIS A 117 -12.49 0.45 8.45
N PHE A 118 -11.52 0.47 7.52
CA PHE A 118 -11.75 0.05 6.13
C PHE A 118 -12.18 -1.41 6.03
N ILE A 119 -11.56 -2.31 6.80
CA ILE A 119 -11.98 -3.71 6.85
C ILE A 119 -13.43 -3.83 7.35
N GLN A 120 -13.81 -3.10 8.40
CA GLN A 120 -15.18 -3.07 8.91
C GLN A 120 -16.17 -2.52 7.89
N GLU A 121 -15.82 -1.43 7.21
CA GLU A 121 -16.64 -0.82 6.15
C GLU A 121 -16.86 -1.77 4.98
N LEU A 122 -15.84 -2.54 4.61
CA LEU A 122 -15.90 -3.50 3.51
C LEU A 122 -16.69 -4.76 3.88
N THR A 123 -16.48 -5.30 5.10
CA THR A 123 -16.95 -6.65 5.45
C THR A 123 -18.24 -6.65 6.26
N VAL A 124 -18.49 -5.62 7.06
CA VAL A 124 -19.63 -5.55 7.99
C VAL A 124 -20.68 -4.56 7.51
N THR A 125 -20.33 -3.28 7.42
CA THR A 125 -21.29 -2.22 7.09
C THR A 125 -21.56 -2.13 5.59
N GLN A 126 -20.63 -2.58 4.75
CA GLN A 126 -20.70 -2.55 3.29
C GLN A 126 -20.97 -1.16 2.67
N HIS A 127 -20.62 -0.09 3.40
CA HIS A 127 -20.67 1.27 2.88
C HIS A 127 -19.55 1.55 1.87
N ILE A 128 -18.41 0.85 2.01
CA ILE A 128 -17.34 0.78 1.03
C ILE A 128 -17.33 -0.65 0.49
N LYS A 129 -17.45 -0.80 -0.84
CA LYS A 129 -17.47 -2.13 -1.48
C LYS A 129 -16.16 -2.45 -2.19
N THR A 130 -15.29 -1.47 -2.33
CA THR A 130 -13.97 -1.58 -2.95
C THR A 130 -12.93 -1.67 -1.84
N PRO A 131 -12.04 -2.66 -1.86
CA PRO A 131 -10.92 -2.71 -0.91
C PRO A 131 -10.08 -1.43 -0.99
N VAL A 132 -9.49 -1.04 0.14
CA VAL A 132 -8.67 0.17 0.24
C VAL A 132 -7.27 -0.21 0.66
N ASN A 133 -6.28 0.14 -0.15
CA ASN A 133 -4.88 0.10 0.18
C ASN A 133 -4.33 1.51 0.27
N PHE A 134 -3.50 1.78 1.26
CA PHE A 134 -2.83 3.05 1.35
C PHE A 134 -1.39 2.89 1.82
N ILE A 135 -0.53 3.76 1.31
CA ILE A 135 0.85 3.93 1.74
C ILE A 135 1.01 5.34 2.31
N VAL A 136 1.86 5.48 3.32
CA VAL A 136 2.07 6.75 4.01
C VAL A 136 3.52 7.18 3.93
N HIS A 137 3.75 8.39 3.46
CA HIS A 137 5.07 8.99 3.35
C HIS A 137 5.10 10.41 3.93
N GLY A 138 6.24 10.81 4.48
CA GLY A 138 6.50 12.22 4.78
C GLY A 138 6.70 13.02 3.49
N LEU A 139 6.34 14.30 3.49
CA LEU A 139 6.53 15.17 2.31
C LEU A 139 8.00 15.24 1.87
N ASP A 140 8.92 15.32 2.83
CA ASP A 140 10.36 15.39 2.53
C ASP A 140 10.83 14.09 1.85
N ASP A 141 10.35 12.92 2.30
CA ASP A 141 10.67 11.64 1.69
C ASP A 141 10.13 11.56 0.25
N VAL A 142 8.86 11.94 0.02
CA VAL A 142 8.30 11.99 -1.34
C VAL A 142 9.12 12.93 -2.24
N ASN A 143 9.51 14.09 -1.75
CA ASN A 143 10.30 15.05 -2.51
C ASN A 143 11.72 14.52 -2.81
N ASP A 144 12.33 13.81 -1.87
CA ASP A 144 13.61 13.12 -2.10
C ASP A 144 13.50 12.03 -3.15
N GLN A 145 12.43 11.22 -3.14
CA GLN A 145 12.17 10.20 -4.14
C GLN A 145 11.97 10.82 -5.54
N LEU A 146 11.22 11.91 -5.63
CA LEU A 146 11.03 12.66 -6.88
C LEU A 146 12.35 13.26 -7.38
N ALA A 147 13.16 13.86 -6.49
CA ALA A 147 14.46 14.42 -6.83
C ALA A 147 15.47 13.36 -7.30
N ARG A 148 15.32 12.12 -6.83
CA ARG A 148 16.09 10.96 -7.30
C ARG A 148 15.51 10.34 -8.58
N GLY A 149 14.37 10.81 -9.07
CA GLY A 149 13.73 10.32 -10.29
C GLY A 149 13.09 8.93 -10.14
N ARG A 150 12.63 8.57 -8.96
CA ARG A 150 11.99 7.26 -8.75
C ARG A 150 10.72 7.15 -9.59
N PRO A 151 10.61 6.18 -10.52
CA PRO A 151 9.48 6.08 -11.44
C PRO A 151 8.14 6.03 -10.72
N PHE A 152 8.01 5.24 -9.66
CA PHE A 152 6.79 5.12 -8.88
C PHE A 152 6.23 6.48 -8.42
N PHE A 153 7.06 7.31 -7.78
CA PHE A 153 6.62 8.63 -7.30
C PHE A 153 6.44 9.63 -8.45
N SER A 154 7.25 9.51 -9.50
CA SER A 154 7.13 10.35 -10.70
C SER A 154 5.80 10.10 -11.42
N ASP A 155 5.39 8.83 -11.53
CA ASP A 155 4.11 8.44 -12.12
C ASP A 155 2.93 8.91 -11.26
N ILE A 156 3.00 8.74 -9.93
CA ILE A 156 1.95 9.27 -9.04
C ILE A 156 1.85 10.79 -9.13
N ALA A 157 2.98 11.50 -9.22
CA ALA A 157 2.96 12.97 -9.33
C ALA A 157 2.39 13.45 -10.68
N ARG A 158 2.56 12.66 -11.76
CA ARG A 158 2.05 12.97 -13.10
C ARG A 158 0.59 12.56 -13.27
N ASP A 159 0.24 11.31 -12.93
CA ASP A 159 -1.01 10.65 -13.28
C ASP A 159 -1.98 10.52 -12.09
N GLY A 160 -1.50 10.69 -10.87
CA GLY A 160 -2.31 10.57 -9.67
C GLY A 160 -3.38 11.67 -9.56
N ILE A 161 -4.52 11.30 -8.98
CA ILE A 161 -5.63 12.23 -8.75
C ILE A 161 -5.57 12.73 -7.31
N LEU A 162 -5.36 14.03 -7.13
CA LEU A 162 -5.39 14.69 -5.83
C LEU A 162 -6.81 14.69 -5.28
N LEU A 163 -7.08 13.88 -4.26
CA LEU A 163 -8.33 13.90 -3.51
C LEU A 163 -8.32 15.00 -2.44
N TYR A 164 -7.15 15.25 -1.84
CA TYR A 164 -6.91 16.34 -0.90
C TYR A 164 -5.53 16.95 -1.11
N ASP A 165 -5.40 18.27 -0.94
CA ASP A 165 -4.16 18.99 -1.15
C ASP A 165 -4.11 20.22 -0.25
N ALA A 166 -3.31 20.17 0.81
CA ALA A 166 -3.08 21.30 1.70
C ALA A 166 -2.24 22.38 0.98
N PRO A 167 -2.63 23.66 1.05
CA PRO A 167 -1.88 24.72 0.40
C PRO A 167 -0.46 24.87 1.00
N GLY A 168 0.49 25.31 0.17
CA GLY A 168 1.86 25.62 0.61
C GLY A 168 2.80 24.40 0.70
N HIS A 169 2.39 23.23 0.24
CA HIS A 169 3.18 22.00 0.28
C HIS A 169 3.37 21.37 -1.11
N PRO A 170 4.06 22.06 -2.06
CA PRO A 170 4.25 21.54 -3.41
C PRO A 170 5.17 20.30 -3.41
N PHE A 171 4.99 19.45 -4.42
CA PHE A 171 5.95 18.41 -4.73
C PHE A 171 7.19 19.02 -5.42
N ALA A 172 8.35 18.39 -5.17
CA ALA A 172 9.56 18.65 -5.92
C ALA A 172 9.35 18.25 -7.40
N LYS A 173 10.08 18.92 -8.29
CA LYS A 173 10.06 18.55 -9.70
C LYS A 173 10.78 17.19 -9.87
N PRO A 174 10.14 16.19 -10.50
CA PRO A 174 10.78 14.91 -10.74
C PRO A 174 12.05 15.04 -11.60
N LYS A 175 13.12 14.33 -11.20
CA LYS A 175 14.31 14.14 -12.06
C LYS A 175 13.96 13.08 -13.10
N ALA A 176 14.33 13.31 -14.35
CA ALA A 176 14.32 12.27 -15.36
C ALA A 176 15.59 11.39 -15.20
N LEU A 177 15.40 10.08 -15.07
CA LEU A 177 16.49 9.10 -15.14
C LEU A 177 16.63 8.59 -16.57
N THR A 178 17.85 8.24 -16.95
CA THR A 178 18.11 7.52 -18.21
C THR A 178 17.73 6.05 -18.07
N SER A 179 17.42 5.38 -19.18
CA SER A 179 17.14 3.94 -19.21
C SER A 179 18.31 3.13 -18.62
N ILE A 180 19.54 3.58 -18.82
CA ILE A 180 20.76 2.95 -18.29
C ILE A 180 20.78 3.02 -16.76
N GLU A 181 20.49 4.21 -16.17
CA GLU A 181 20.45 4.37 -14.70
C GLU A 181 19.35 3.50 -14.09
N ILE A 182 18.16 3.48 -14.70
CA ILE A 182 17.04 2.63 -14.27
C ILE A 182 17.41 1.16 -14.39
N GLY A 183 17.95 0.72 -15.53
CA GLY A 183 18.28 -0.67 -15.82
C GLY A 183 19.32 -1.24 -14.86
N ALA A 184 20.39 -0.50 -14.56
CA ALA A 184 21.44 -0.93 -13.63
C ALA A 184 20.88 -1.14 -12.20
N GLU A 185 20.03 -0.24 -11.73
CA GLU A 185 19.43 -0.35 -10.40
C GLU A 185 18.38 -1.45 -10.35
N ALA A 186 17.52 -1.55 -11.36
CA ALA A 186 16.50 -2.59 -11.51
C ALA A 186 17.12 -3.99 -11.54
N GLN A 187 18.21 -4.18 -12.29
CA GLN A 187 18.94 -5.46 -12.34
C GLN A 187 19.48 -5.83 -10.94
N GLY A 188 20.08 -4.87 -10.23
CA GLY A 188 20.57 -5.11 -8.88
C GLY A 188 19.47 -5.56 -7.91
N TYR A 189 18.28 -4.96 -8.01
CA TYR A 189 17.11 -5.39 -7.21
C TYR A 189 16.65 -6.79 -7.60
N PHE A 190 16.54 -7.09 -8.89
CA PHE A 190 16.15 -8.42 -9.37
C PHE A 190 17.10 -9.49 -8.84
N ASP A 191 18.41 -9.34 -9.03
CA ASP A 191 19.41 -10.31 -8.60
C ASP A 191 19.34 -10.58 -7.09
N GLN A 192 19.23 -9.51 -6.31
CA GLN A 192 19.18 -9.61 -4.85
C GLN A 192 17.90 -10.28 -4.34
N TRP A 193 16.74 -9.76 -4.78
CA TRP A 193 15.46 -10.15 -4.19
C TRP A 193 14.97 -11.49 -4.72
N PHE A 194 15.18 -11.79 -6.02
CA PHE A 194 14.81 -13.06 -6.61
C PHE A 194 15.62 -14.22 -6.01
N SER A 195 16.93 -14.04 -5.88
CA SER A 195 17.80 -15.01 -5.20
C SER A 195 17.38 -15.25 -3.75
N SER A 196 17.07 -14.16 -3.02
CA SER A 196 16.61 -14.24 -1.63
C SER A 196 15.25 -14.95 -1.50
N ALA A 197 14.34 -14.75 -2.46
CA ALA A 197 13.06 -15.46 -2.50
C ALA A 197 13.25 -16.96 -2.75
N ASN A 198 14.11 -17.34 -3.69
CA ASN A 198 14.44 -18.73 -3.99
C ASN A 198 14.98 -19.46 -2.77
N ASN A 199 15.92 -18.84 -2.04
CA ASN A 199 16.47 -19.42 -0.82
C ASN A 199 15.39 -19.68 0.25
N ARG A 200 14.42 -18.78 0.40
CA ARG A 200 13.29 -18.98 1.32
C ARG A 200 12.35 -20.08 0.86
N PHE A 201 12.13 -20.18 -0.44
CA PHE A 201 11.29 -21.23 -1.00
C PHE A 201 11.89 -22.63 -0.78
N ASP A 202 13.21 -22.75 -0.92
CA ASP A 202 13.90 -24.02 -0.65
C ASP A 202 13.85 -24.38 0.83
N LEU A 203 14.00 -23.40 1.74
CA LEU A 203 13.81 -23.64 3.18
C LEU A 203 12.40 -24.12 3.50
N ALA A 204 11.38 -23.52 2.89
CA ALA A 204 9.99 -23.96 3.06
C ALA A 204 9.78 -25.42 2.68
N LYS A 205 10.34 -25.86 1.54
CA LYS A 205 10.26 -27.25 1.08
C LYS A 205 10.95 -28.21 2.07
N VAL A 206 12.15 -27.86 2.53
CA VAL A 206 12.88 -28.64 3.54
C VAL A 206 12.11 -28.72 4.86
N ALA A 207 11.46 -27.64 5.28
CA ALA A 207 10.63 -27.62 6.48
C ALA A 207 9.41 -28.57 6.33
N MET A 208 8.79 -28.59 5.16
CA MET A 208 7.68 -29.51 4.86
C MET A 208 8.14 -30.96 4.92
N GLU A 209 9.25 -31.31 4.29
CA GLU A 209 9.82 -32.66 4.30
C GLU A 209 10.10 -33.18 5.73
N ARG A 210 10.40 -32.27 6.64
CA ARG A 210 10.67 -32.56 8.06
C ARG A 210 9.43 -32.51 8.96
N GLY A 211 8.26 -32.17 8.41
CA GLY A 211 7.03 -32.00 9.18
C GLY A 211 6.98 -30.73 10.03
N PHE A 212 7.80 -29.71 9.72
CA PHE A 212 7.80 -28.42 10.40
C PHE A 212 6.80 -27.46 9.74
N GLN A 213 5.53 -27.75 9.88
CA GLN A 213 4.45 -27.09 9.13
C GLN A 213 4.38 -25.58 9.37
N LYS A 214 4.60 -25.11 10.61
CA LYS A 214 4.57 -23.65 10.94
C LYS A 214 5.74 -22.91 10.30
N ASP A 215 6.94 -23.51 10.34
CA ASP A 215 8.14 -22.92 9.73
C ASP A 215 7.98 -22.89 8.21
N ALA A 216 7.44 -23.96 7.61
CA ALA A 216 7.14 -24.01 6.18
C ALA A 216 6.17 -22.88 5.77
N ALA A 217 5.08 -22.69 6.50
CA ALA A 217 4.12 -21.60 6.23
C ALA A 217 4.75 -20.20 6.38
N PHE A 218 5.62 -20.02 7.37
CA PHE A 218 6.36 -18.77 7.55
C PHE A 218 7.33 -18.53 6.39
N ASP A 219 8.10 -19.53 5.99
CA ASP A 219 9.05 -19.38 4.88
C ASP A 219 8.33 -19.21 3.52
N LEU A 220 7.17 -19.84 3.32
CA LEU A 220 6.31 -19.56 2.15
C LEU A 220 5.81 -18.12 2.15
N HIS A 221 5.38 -17.60 3.29
CA HIS A 221 5.00 -16.18 3.41
C HIS A 221 6.18 -15.27 3.03
N GLN A 222 7.37 -15.55 3.58
CA GLN A 222 8.58 -14.77 3.29
C GLN A 222 9.00 -14.88 1.81
N THR A 223 8.75 -16.00 1.17
CA THR A 223 8.97 -16.19 -0.28
C THR A 223 8.05 -15.27 -1.08
N VAL A 224 6.75 -15.33 -0.81
CA VAL A 224 5.74 -14.50 -1.50
C VAL A 224 6.01 -13.01 -1.30
N GLU A 225 6.31 -12.59 -0.08
CA GLU A 225 6.67 -11.22 0.25
C GLU A 225 7.87 -10.76 -0.60
N ARG A 226 8.95 -11.57 -0.65
CA ARG A 226 10.14 -11.22 -1.44
C ARG A 226 9.92 -11.22 -2.94
N LEU A 227 9.09 -12.11 -3.45
CA LEU A 227 8.73 -12.12 -4.87
C LEU A 227 7.99 -10.84 -5.27
N TYR A 228 7.03 -10.39 -4.46
CA TYR A 228 6.35 -9.13 -4.72
C TYR A 228 7.28 -7.92 -4.58
N HIS A 229 8.15 -7.90 -3.54
CA HIS A 229 9.17 -6.85 -3.44
C HIS A 229 10.12 -6.85 -4.64
N CYS A 230 10.52 -8.02 -5.11
CA CYS A 230 11.35 -8.18 -6.32
C CYS A 230 10.72 -7.50 -7.52
N LEU A 231 9.46 -7.81 -7.83
CA LEU A 231 8.76 -7.21 -8.96
C LEU A 231 8.61 -5.69 -8.80
N LEU A 232 8.12 -5.25 -7.65
CA LEU A 232 7.90 -3.82 -7.39
C LEU A 232 9.19 -3.01 -7.52
N LEU A 233 10.27 -3.48 -6.91
CA LEU A 233 11.58 -2.82 -6.97
C LEU A 233 12.19 -2.84 -8.37
N THR A 234 12.09 -3.97 -9.07
CA THR A 234 12.63 -4.08 -10.43
C THR A 234 11.90 -3.17 -11.41
N VAL A 235 10.57 -3.10 -11.33
CA VAL A 235 9.77 -2.36 -12.32
C VAL A 235 9.64 -0.88 -11.96
N THR A 236 9.56 -0.52 -10.67
CA THR A 236 9.23 0.85 -10.24
C THR A 236 10.31 1.53 -9.42
N LEU A 237 11.39 0.82 -9.10
CA LEU A 237 12.46 1.23 -8.17
C LEU A 237 11.93 1.63 -6.78
N TYR A 238 10.74 1.13 -6.42
CA TYR A 238 10.09 1.36 -5.15
C TYR A 238 9.32 0.12 -4.68
N SER A 239 9.32 -0.12 -3.39
CA SER A 239 8.39 -1.05 -2.74
C SER A 239 8.02 -0.54 -1.35
N PRO A 240 6.75 -0.61 -0.92
CA PRO A 240 6.36 -0.17 0.40
C PRO A 240 7.01 -1.04 1.48
N LYS A 241 7.37 -0.45 2.62
CA LYS A 241 7.88 -1.17 3.78
C LYS A 241 6.72 -1.89 4.49
N SER A 242 6.28 -2.99 3.94
CA SER A 242 5.13 -3.74 4.42
C SER A 242 5.37 -5.23 4.35
N HIS A 243 4.95 -5.97 5.38
CA HIS A 243 4.89 -7.44 5.38
C HIS A 243 3.48 -7.95 4.99
N ARG A 244 2.57 -7.06 4.60
CA ARG A 244 1.20 -7.39 4.22
C ARG A 244 1.17 -7.84 2.77
N ILE A 245 1.25 -9.16 2.56
CA ILE A 245 1.29 -9.72 1.19
C ILE A 245 0.05 -9.37 0.35
N THR A 246 -1.10 -9.04 0.96
CA THR A 246 -2.29 -8.56 0.24
C THR A 246 -2.07 -7.19 -0.40
N VAL A 247 -1.40 -6.27 0.31
CA VAL A 247 -1.06 -4.93 -0.21
C VAL A 247 -0.01 -5.04 -1.32
N LEU A 248 1.05 -5.84 -1.07
CA LEU A 248 2.10 -6.07 -2.07
C LEU A 248 1.54 -6.73 -3.33
N ARG A 249 0.63 -7.71 -3.17
CA ARG A 249 -0.08 -8.38 -4.24
C ARG A 249 -0.86 -7.41 -5.11
N SER A 250 -1.70 -6.57 -4.50
CA SER A 250 -2.51 -5.58 -5.23
C SER A 250 -1.63 -4.66 -6.08
N GLN A 251 -0.55 -4.14 -5.50
CA GLN A 251 0.39 -3.28 -6.25
C GLN A 251 1.10 -4.04 -7.39
N ALA A 252 1.50 -5.29 -7.15
CA ALA A 252 2.14 -6.13 -8.17
C ALA A 252 1.17 -6.48 -9.33
N GLU A 253 -0.08 -6.84 -9.01
CA GLU A 253 -1.13 -7.12 -10.00
C GLU A 253 -1.51 -5.89 -10.85
N ASN A 254 -1.28 -4.68 -10.34
CA ASN A 254 -1.43 -3.44 -11.11
C ASN A 254 -0.28 -3.20 -12.12
N LEU A 255 0.86 -3.85 -11.93
CA LEU A 255 2.01 -3.75 -12.84
C LEU A 255 1.98 -4.82 -13.95
N ASP A 256 1.44 -6.01 -13.63
CA ASP A 256 1.39 -7.12 -14.59
C ASP A 256 0.13 -7.98 -14.38
N ASP A 257 -0.74 -7.97 -15.39
CA ASP A 257 -2.02 -8.71 -15.37
C ASP A 257 -1.83 -10.24 -15.29
N HIS A 258 -0.67 -10.78 -15.69
CA HIS A 258 -0.37 -12.21 -15.59
C HIS A 258 -0.27 -12.70 -14.13
N LEU A 259 -0.14 -11.79 -13.18
CA LEU A 259 -0.15 -12.12 -11.75
C LEU A 259 -1.57 -12.32 -11.22
N ARG A 260 -2.58 -11.79 -11.92
CA ARG A 260 -3.98 -11.97 -11.57
C ARG A 260 -4.37 -13.44 -11.74
N GLY A 261 -5.09 -13.98 -10.78
CA GLY A 261 -5.54 -15.38 -10.82
C GLY A 261 -4.53 -16.40 -10.27
N ILE A 262 -3.31 -16.01 -9.89
CA ILE A 262 -2.36 -16.93 -9.22
C ILE A 262 -2.95 -17.46 -7.90
N TRP A 263 -3.75 -16.64 -7.22
CA TRP A 263 -4.43 -17.01 -5.97
C TRP A 263 -5.93 -17.15 -6.18
N PRO A 264 -6.40 -18.27 -6.77
CA PRO A 264 -7.82 -18.50 -6.97
C PRO A 264 -8.54 -18.65 -5.62
N SER A 265 -9.81 -18.25 -5.57
CA SER A 265 -10.62 -18.23 -4.35
C SER A 265 -11.96 -18.97 -4.48
N GLU A 266 -12.11 -19.81 -5.50
CA GLU A 266 -13.39 -20.46 -5.84
C GLU A 266 -13.83 -21.44 -4.76
N ASN A 267 -12.92 -22.19 -4.16
CA ASN A 267 -13.26 -23.19 -3.16
C ASN A 267 -12.80 -22.81 -1.74
N ARG A 268 -13.23 -23.60 -0.76
CA ARG A 268 -12.92 -23.37 0.65
C ARG A 268 -11.43 -23.56 0.94
N LEU A 269 -10.81 -24.60 0.37
CA LEU A 269 -9.39 -24.90 0.59
C LEU A 269 -8.51 -23.73 0.16
N HIS A 270 -8.71 -23.20 -1.05
CA HIS A 270 -7.93 -22.09 -1.60
C HIS A 270 -7.99 -20.85 -0.73
N ARG A 271 -9.22 -20.48 -0.29
CA ARG A 271 -9.40 -19.30 0.60
C ARG A 271 -8.73 -19.51 1.96
N GLN A 272 -8.85 -20.69 2.55
CA GLN A 272 -8.25 -21.02 3.84
C GLN A 272 -6.73 -21.06 3.76
N ALA A 273 -6.17 -21.70 2.75
CA ALA A 273 -4.71 -21.78 2.55
C ALA A 273 -4.10 -20.38 2.38
N PHE A 274 -4.68 -19.53 1.53
CA PHE A 274 -4.20 -18.16 1.37
C PHE A 274 -4.36 -17.32 2.66
N ASP A 275 -5.45 -17.50 3.42
CA ASP A 275 -5.63 -16.84 4.72
C ASP A 275 -4.58 -17.31 5.74
N ARG A 276 -4.26 -18.63 5.77
CA ARG A 276 -3.15 -19.16 6.59
C ARG A 276 -1.82 -18.52 6.20
N LEU A 277 -1.51 -18.50 4.91
CA LEU A 277 -0.29 -17.86 4.40
C LEU A 277 -0.20 -16.40 4.84
N ARG A 278 -1.27 -15.62 4.65
CA ARG A 278 -1.32 -14.21 5.03
C ARG A 278 -1.02 -13.97 6.49
N ARG A 279 -1.52 -14.83 7.39
CA ARG A 279 -1.33 -14.72 8.83
C ARG A 279 0.00 -15.33 9.33
N ALA A 280 0.67 -16.13 8.51
CA ALA A 280 1.86 -16.88 8.92
C ALA A 280 2.99 -15.96 9.42
N TYR A 281 3.14 -14.75 8.91
CA TYR A 281 4.18 -13.82 9.34
C TYR A 281 4.18 -13.57 10.86
N VAL A 282 3.01 -13.45 11.46
CA VAL A 282 2.86 -13.25 12.91
C VAL A 282 2.50 -14.54 13.61
N GLU A 283 1.44 -15.21 13.17
CA GLU A 283 0.83 -16.29 13.94
C GLU A 283 1.65 -17.58 13.93
N ALA A 284 2.37 -17.90 12.86
CA ALA A 284 3.21 -19.10 12.83
C ALA A 284 4.32 -19.05 13.91
N ARG A 285 4.79 -17.84 14.25
CA ARG A 285 5.85 -17.63 15.24
C ARG A 285 5.34 -17.50 16.67
N TYR A 286 4.17 -16.86 16.86
CA TYR A 286 3.73 -16.43 18.19
C TYR A 286 2.46 -17.08 18.67
N SER A 287 1.65 -17.69 17.81
CA SER A 287 0.38 -18.31 18.18
C SER A 287 0.48 -19.83 18.28
N ALA A 288 0.19 -20.36 19.47
CA ALA A 288 0.04 -21.80 19.64
C ALA A 288 -1.13 -22.37 18.83
N ALA A 289 -2.17 -21.55 18.61
CA ALA A 289 -3.39 -21.95 17.89
C ALA A 289 -3.25 -21.93 16.36
N TYR A 290 -2.15 -21.39 15.82
CA TYR A 290 -1.92 -21.41 14.38
C TYR A 290 -1.71 -22.85 13.91
N GLN A 291 -2.50 -23.25 12.93
CA GLN A 291 -2.43 -24.58 12.31
C GLN A 291 -2.56 -24.43 10.79
N VAL A 292 -1.80 -25.21 10.08
CA VAL A 292 -1.84 -25.36 8.63
C VAL A 292 -1.71 -26.84 8.29
N THR A 293 -2.51 -27.32 7.34
CA THR A 293 -2.51 -28.74 6.94
C THR A 293 -1.50 -28.97 5.81
N ASP A 294 -1.10 -30.24 5.63
CA ASP A 294 -0.23 -30.63 4.51
C ASP A 294 -0.90 -30.36 3.16
N GLU A 295 -2.22 -30.53 3.07
CA GLU A 295 -2.97 -30.21 1.86
C GLU A 295 -2.92 -28.71 1.52
N GLU A 296 -3.10 -27.84 2.53
CA GLU A 296 -2.95 -26.40 2.38
C GLU A 296 -1.52 -26.02 1.98
N LEU A 297 -0.49 -26.61 2.61
CA LEU A 297 0.91 -26.36 2.28
C LEU A 297 1.27 -26.81 0.87
N ASN A 298 0.83 -28.00 0.44
CA ASN A 298 1.08 -28.49 -0.92
C ASN A 298 0.47 -27.56 -1.98
N TRP A 299 -0.76 -27.12 -1.76
CA TRP A 299 -1.39 -26.13 -2.63
C TRP A 299 -0.61 -24.80 -2.65
N LEU A 300 -0.17 -24.31 -1.48
CA LEU A 300 0.62 -23.08 -1.39
C LEU A 300 1.94 -23.19 -2.14
N VAL A 301 2.66 -24.32 -2.04
CA VAL A 301 3.91 -24.53 -2.78
C VAL A 301 3.67 -24.48 -4.28
N GLU A 302 2.59 -25.10 -4.78
CA GLU A 302 2.22 -25.02 -6.20
C GLU A 302 1.98 -23.57 -6.63
N ARG A 303 1.20 -22.81 -5.85
CA ARG A 303 0.91 -21.40 -6.16
C ARG A 303 2.15 -20.52 -6.09
N VAL A 304 3.01 -20.74 -5.11
CA VAL A 304 4.28 -19.98 -4.98
C VAL A 304 5.21 -20.29 -6.16
N SER A 305 5.26 -21.54 -6.65
CA SER A 305 6.02 -21.87 -7.87
C SER A 305 5.52 -21.10 -9.09
N ILE A 306 4.20 -20.99 -9.25
CA ILE A 306 3.60 -20.22 -10.34
C ILE A 306 3.90 -18.73 -10.19
N LEU A 307 3.80 -18.19 -8.97
CA LEU A 307 4.15 -16.81 -8.70
C LEU A 307 5.63 -16.51 -9.00
N GLN A 308 6.52 -17.41 -8.61
CA GLN A 308 7.96 -17.30 -8.83
C GLN A 308 8.28 -17.17 -10.32
N GLU A 309 7.70 -18.03 -11.15
CA GLU A 309 7.91 -17.98 -12.61
C GLU A 309 7.28 -16.73 -13.22
N ALA A 310 6.09 -16.34 -12.81
CA ALA A 310 5.43 -15.13 -13.30
C ALA A 310 6.24 -13.86 -12.97
N VAL A 311 6.74 -13.75 -11.74
CA VAL A 311 7.60 -12.63 -11.32
C VAL A 311 8.91 -12.61 -12.11
N LYS A 312 9.55 -13.77 -12.32
CA LYS A 312 10.76 -13.87 -13.11
C LYS A 312 10.54 -13.33 -14.53
N VAL A 313 9.54 -13.86 -15.22
CA VAL A 313 9.21 -13.46 -16.60
C VAL A 313 8.87 -11.96 -16.68
N ALA A 314 8.12 -11.43 -15.73
CA ALA A 314 7.76 -10.01 -15.69
C ALA A 314 9.00 -9.11 -15.51
N CYS A 315 9.90 -9.47 -14.58
CA CYS A 315 11.14 -8.72 -14.34
C CYS A 315 12.09 -8.79 -15.55
N GLU A 316 12.32 -9.98 -16.11
CA GLU A 316 13.20 -10.16 -17.29
C GLU A 316 12.66 -9.39 -18.50
N ARG A 317 11.35 -9.39 -18.74
CA ARG A 317 10.71 -8.62 -19.80
C ARG A 317 10.91 -7.10 -19.60
N HIS A 318 10.76 -6.61 -18.38
CA HIS A 318 10.98 -5.20 -18.05
C HIS A 318 12.44 -4.80 -18.32
N LEU A 319 13.40 -5.58 -17.82
CA LEU A 319 14.84 -5.33 -18.01
C LEU A 319 15.23 -5.32 -19.49
N ALA A 320 14.78 -6.31 -20.26
CA ALA A 320 15.01 -6.37 -21.71
C ALA A 320 14.42 -5.15 -22.45
N GLY A 321 13.27 -4.63 -21.98
CA GLY A 321 12.65 -3.43 -22.53
C GLY A 321 13.48 -2.16 -22.31
N LEU A 322 14.20 -2.07 -21.19
CA LEU A 322 15.08 -0.95 -20.88
C LEU A 322 16.33 -0.95 -21.77
N ASP A 323 16.89 -2.13 -22.09
CA ASP A 323 18.08 -2.27 -22.94
C ASP A 323 17.82 -1.89 -24.39
N THR A 324 16.57 -1.93 -24.86
CA THR A 324 16.18 -1.67 -26.25
C THR A 324 15.80 -0.22 -26.52
N GLN A 325 15.71 0.64 -25.51
CA GLN A 325 15.39 2.05 -25.71
C GLN A 325 16.64 2.82 -26.19
N PRO A 326 16.61 3.50 -27.35
CA PRO A 326 17.73 4.31 -27.81
C PRO A 326 17.99 5.45 -26.83
N ILE A 327 19.27 5.75 -26.65
CA ILE A 327 19.84 6.84 -25.85
C ILE A 327 19.35 8.19 -26.33
#